data_0a3421b5c55689769681fb49a8306b7d
#
_entry.id   0a3421b5c55689769681fb49a8306b7d
#
_cell.length_a   1.000
_cell.length_b   1.000
_cell.length_c   1.000
_cell.angle_alpha   90.00
_cell.angle_beta   90.00
_cell.angle_gamma   90.00
#
_symmetry.space_group_name_H-M   'P 1'
#
loop_
_entity.id
_entity.type
_entity.pdbx_description
1 polymer ?
#
loop_
_entity_poly.entity_id
_entity_poly.type
_entity_poly.pdbx_seq_one_letter_code
_entity_poly.pdbx_strand_id
1 'polypeptide(L)'
;MTAVLNVLRDLHRIHQQLADIRGRLERCPKLLRTAQIKVEQSEASLQAQKQQIQQLHLAAKEQELVLEGRAAKIADRQARLKTCASNKEYQTLKGEIQSEEEANSELSDTILLAYEAIDQQQLLASELETSALEATQDYDTTAAQVGEREASLKIDLNRIETELSSTESELPSEFVSEYKRIVTARGAEALGGVTDNCCGNCYRQITAQMTNDILVGKLTICGSCGAILYPDD
;
A
#
# COMPACT_ATOMS: atom_id res chain seq x y z
N MET A 1 50.91 10.04 8.90
CA MET A 1 50.36 10.27 7.54
C MET A 1 49.42 9.15 7.12
N THR A 2 49.80 7.90 7.16
CA THR A 2 48.89 6.73 6.92
C THR A 2 47.67 6.66 7.86
N ALA A 3 47.80 7.14 9.11
CA ALA A 3 46.70 7.12 10.08
C ALA A 3 45.47 7.96 9.63
N VAL A 4 45.71 9.17 9.11
CA VAL A 4 44.60 10.07 8.67
C VAL A 4 43.86 9.51 7.45
N LEU A 5 44.60 8.90 6.52
CA LEU A 5 44.01 8.28 5.31
C LEU A 5 43.12 7.08 5.67
N ASN A 6 43.57 6.27 6.65
CA ASN A 6 42.76 5.17 7.17
C ASN A 6 41.48 5.68 7.85
N VAL A 7 41.55 6.75 8.64
CA VAL A 7 40.38 7.38 9.26
C VAL A 7 39.37 7.86 8.20
N LEU A 8 39.83 8.49 7.10
CA LEU A 8 38.95 8.90 6.02
C LEU A 8 38.28 7.72 5.30
N ARG A 9 39.02 6.61 5.11
CA ARG A 9 38.45 5.37 4.55
C ARG A 9 37.38 4.78 5.48
N ASP A 10 37.68 4.69 6.78
CA ASP A 10 36.71 4.19 7.77
C ASP A 10 35.48 5.08 7.85
N LEU A 11 35.64 6.40 7.87
CA LEU A 11 34.52 7.33 7.82
C LEU A 11 33.65 7.16 6.58
N HIS A 12 34.26 6.92 5.40
CA HIS A 12 33.51 6.66 4.17
C HIS A 12 32.67 5.40 4.28
N ARG A 13 33.27 4.29 4.73
CA ARG A 13 32.60 3.02 4.99
C ARG A 13 31.42 3.20 5.96
N ILE A 14 31.64 3.93 7.07
CA ILE A 14 30.63 4.21 8.08
C ILE A 14 29.46 5.03 7.49
N HIS A 15 29.75 6.07 6.74
CA HIS A 15 28.71 6.87 6.08
C HIS A 15 27.89 6.08 5.06
N GLN A 16 28.51 5.20 4.30
CA GLN A 16 27.81 4.29 3.38
C GLN A 16 26.89 3.34 4.15
N GLN A 17 27.37 2.75 5.25
CA GLN A 17 26.55 1.88 6.10
C GLN A 17 25.36 2.64 6.72
N LEU A 18 25.59 3.86 7.22
CA LEU A 18 24.50 4.71 7.73
C LEU A 18 23.47 5.03 6.67
N ALA A 19 23.90 5.35 5.45
CA ALA A 19 22.99 5.61 4.34
C ALA A 19 22.14 4.38 3.98
N ASP A 20 22.76 3.18 3.94
CA ASP A 20 22.01 1.93 3.70
C ASP A 20 21.00 1.65 4.82
N ILE A 21 21.42 1.73 6.09
CA ILE A 21 20.54 1.48 7.24
C ILE A 21 19.35 2.47 7.22
N ARG A 22 19.63 3.77 7.03
CA ARG A 22 18.58 4.81 6.95
C ARG A 22 17.64 4.57 5.78
N GLY A 23 18.17 4.24 4.59
CA GLY A 23 17.37 3.90 3.43
C GLY A 23 16.49 2.66 3.64
N ARG A 24 16.97 1.67 4.39
CA ARG A 24 16.20 0.49 4.78
C ARG A 24 15.10 0.84 5.78
N LEU A 25 15.39 1.68 6.77
CA LEU A 25 14.39 2.18 7.72
C LEU A 25 13.27 2.98 7.02
N GLU A 26 13.60 3.81 6.03
CA GLU A 26 12.62 4.55 5.25
C GLU A 26 11.70 3.67 4.39
N ARG A 27 12.14 2.46 4.05
CA ARG A 27 11.31 1.49 3.32
C ARG A 27 10.29 0.80 4.20
N CYS A 28 10.55 0.66 5.51
CA CYS A 28 9.67 0.00 6.46
C CYS A 28 8.23 0.57 6.46
N PRO A 29 8.00 1.89 6.65
CA PRO A 29 6.66 2.44 6.62
C PRO A 29 5.99 2.35 5.24
N LYS A 30 6.76 2.34 4.16
CA LYS A 30 6.23 2.19 2.79
C LYS A 30 5.66 0.79 2.56
N LEU A 31 6.33 -0.25 3.08
CA LEU A 31 5.84 -1.63 3.02
C LEU A 31 4.53 -1.78 3.79
N LEU A 32 4.46 -1.25 5.03
CA LEU A 32 3.24 -1.25 5.83
C LEU A 32 2.11 -0.51 5.13
N ARG A 33 2.40 0.66 4.57
CA ARG A 33 1.38 1.44 3.85
C ARG A 33 0.82 0.69 2.64
N THR A 34 1.67 -0.02 1.90
CA THR A 34 1.22 -0.84 0.76
C THR A 34 0.31 -1.98 1.20
N ALA A 35 0.66 -2.68 2.29
CA ALA A 35 -0.18 -3.73 2.85
C ALA A 35 -1.50 -3.17 3.42
N GLN A 36 -1.47 -2.03 4.10
CA GLN A 36 -2.64 -1.34 4.61
C GLN A 36 -3.64 -0.96 3.51
N ILE A 37 -3.14 -0.43 2.38
CA ILE A 37 -4.00 -0.08 1.23
C ILE A 37 -4.73 -1.31 0.69
N LYS A 38 -4.09 -2.50 0.68
CA LYS A 38 -4.76 -3.73 0.25
C LYS A 38 -5.91 -4.12 1.18
N VAL A 39 -5.71 -3.99 2.51
CA VAL A 39 -6.78 -4.21 3.49
C VAL A 39 -7.94 -3.24 3.23
N GLU A 40 -7.65 -1.94 3.16
CA GLU A 40 -8.66 -0.90 2.91
C GLU A 40 -9.46 -1.14 1.63
N GLN A 41 -8.79 -1.60 0.56
CA GLN A 41 -9.44 -1.92 -0.73
C GLN A 41 -10.34 -3.16 -0.64
N SER A 42 -9.88 -4.25 -0.02
CA SER A 42 -10.68 -5.46 0.12
C SER A 42 -11.88 -5.26 1.05
N GLU A 43 -11.71 -4.53 2.15
CA GLU A 43 -12.82 -4.16 3.05
C GLU A 43 -13.85 -3.26 2.35
N ALA A 44 -13.39 -2.26 1.57
CA ALA A 44 -14.28 -1.39 0.81
C ALA A 44 -15.07 -2.17 -0.24
N SER A 45 -14.44 -3.13 -0.93
CA SER A 45 -15.10 -4.01 -1.90
C SER A 45 -16.16 -4.88 -1.24
N LEU A 46 -15.84 -5.48 -0.10
CA LEU A 46 -16.78 -6.30 0.68
C LEU A 46 -17.97 -5.45 1.16
N GLN A 47 -17.71 -4.25 1.66
CA GLN A 47 -18.76 -3.34 2.14
C GLN A 47 -19.69 -2.90 1.00
N ALA A 48 -19.15 -2.58 -0.18
CA ALA A 48 -19.93 -2.25 -1.36
C ALA A 48 -20.82 -3.42 -1.79
N GLN A 49 -20.28 -4.65 -1.77
CA GLN A 49 -21.01 -5.86 -2.09
C GLN A 49 -22.16 -6.12 -1.10
N LYS A 50 -21.92 -5.98 0.20
CA LYS A 50 -22.95 -6.12 1.24
C LYS A 50 -24.09 -5.08 1.07
N GLN A 51 -23.73 -3.84 0.71
CA GLN A 51 -24.72 -2.80 0.40
C GLN A 51 -25.55 -3.15 -0.83
N GLN A 52 -24.96 -3.67 -1.89
CA GLN A 52 -25.64 -4.12 -3.08
C GLN A 52 -26.65 -5.23 -2.78
N ILE A 53 -26.25 -6.24 -2.02
CA ILE A 53 -27.14 -7.33 -1.57
C ILE A 53 -28.34 -6.75 -0.79
N GLN A 54 -28.09 -5.81 0.11
CA GLN A 54 -29.14 -5.17 0.89
C GLN A 54 -30.15 -4.44 -0.01
N GLN A 55 -29.67 -3.72 -1.04
CA GLN A 55 -30.56 -3.05 -2.02
C GLN A 55 -31.39 -4.05 -2.83
N LEU A 56 -30.79 -5.16 -3.27
CA LEU A 56 -31.51 -6.21 -3.98
C LEU A 56 -32.60 -6.86 -3.10
N HIS A 57 -32.31 -7.12 -1.83
CA HIS A 57 -33.31 -7.61 -0.89
C HIS A 57 -34.48 -6.63 -0.69
N LEU A 58 -34.18 -5.32 -0.58
CA LEU A 58 -35.23 -4.33 -0.46
C LEU A 58 -36.13 -4.27 -1.71
N ALA A 59 -35.51 -4.31 -2.90
CA ALA A 59 -36.25 -4.34 -4.17
C ALA A 59 -37.12 -5.60 -4.31
N ALA A 60 -36.58 -6.77 -3.97
CA ALA A 60 -37.37 -8.02 -3.97
C ALA A 60 -38.56 -7.93 -2.99
N LYS A 61 -38.32 -7.38 -1.79
CA LYS A 61 -39.37 -7.21 -0.77
C LYS A 61 -40.48 -6.25 -1.23
N GLU A 62 -40.14 -5.17 -1.93
CA GLU A 62 -41.12 -4.27 -2.52
C GLU A 62 -41.98 -4.99 -3.57
N GLN A 63 -41.40 -5.83 -4.42
CA GLN A 63 -42.11 -6.64 -5.39
C GLN A 63 -43.04 -7.67 -4.72
N GLU A 64 -42.62 -8.32 -3.63
CA GLU A 64 -43.49 -9.21 -2.84
C GLU A 64 -44.71 -8.49 -2.29
N LEU A 65 -44.54 -7.27 -1.75
CA LEU A 65 -45.67 -6.46 -1.26
C LEU A 65 -46.67 -6.11 -2.38
N VAL A 66 -46.17 -5.83 -3.59
CA VAL A 66 -47.00 -5.63 -4.78
C VAL A 66 -47.77 -6.90 -5.14
N LEU A 67 -47.10 -8.06 -5.11
CA LEU A 67 -47.70 -9.36 -5.39
C LEU A 67 -48.83 -9.68 -4.41
N GLU A 68 -48.59 -9.49 -3.10
CA GLU A 68 -49.62 -9.66 -2.06
C GLU A 68 -50.80 -8.73 -2.26
N GLY A 69 -50.54 -7.45 -2.58
CA GLY A 69 -51.58 -6.48 -2.84
C GLY A 69 -52.43 -6.82 -4.09
N ARG A 70 -51.83 -7.36 -5.15
CA ARG A 70 -52.56 -7.86 -6.32
C ARG A 70 -53.36 -9.13 -6.01
N ALA A 71 -52.79 -10.08 -5.27
CA ALA A 71 -53.51 -11.27 -4.84
C ALA A 71 -54.77 -10.93 -4.02
N ALA A 72 -54.70 -9.96 -3.13
CA ALA A 72 -55.84 -9.49 -2.37
C ALA A 72 -56.95 -8.91 -3.30
N LYS A 73 -56.58 -8.12 -4.34
CA LYS A 73 -57.50 -7.59 -5.33
C LYS A 73 -58.17 -8.68 -6.18
N ILE A 74 -57.41 -9.72 -6.58
CA ILE A 74 -57.93 -10.89 -7.28
C ILE A 74 -58.99 -11.60 -6.42
N ALA A 75 -58.69 -11.82 -5.14
CA ALA A 75 -59.63 -12.45 -4.21
C ALA A 75 -60.94 -11.65 -4.05
N ASP A 76 -60.87 -10.30 -3.96
CA ASP A 76 -62.06 -9.44 -3.94
C ASP A 76 -62.86 -9.55 -5.23
N ARG A 77 -62.21 -9.49 -6.40
CA ARG A 77 -62.89 -9.65 -7.70
C ARG A 77 -63.50 -11.05 -7.83
N GLN A 78 -62.86 -12.11 -7.38
CA GLN A 78 -63.41 -13.48 -7.38
C GLN A 78 -64.64 -13.58 -6.46
N ALA A 79 -64.66 -12.88 -5.32
CA ALA A 79 -65.83 -12.82 -4.46
C ALA A 79 -67.00 -12.09 -5.14
N ARG A 80 -66.75 -11.00 -5.84
CA ARG A 80 -67.74 -10.24 -6.63
C ARG A 80 -68.26 -11.07 -7.80
N LEU A 81 -67.41 -11.82 -8.49
CA LEU A 81 -67.79 -12.71 -9.59
C LEU A 81 -68.89 -13.72 -9.18
N LYS A 82 -68.83 -14.21 -7.92
CA LYS A 82 -69.83 -15.15 -7.39
C LYS A 82 -71.17 -14.51 -7.13
N THR A 83 -71.29 -13.19 -7.05
CA THR A 83 -72.49 -12.46 -6.67
C THR A 83 -73.04 -11.58 -7.80
N CYS A 84 -72.37 -11.46 -8.96
CA CYS A 84 -72.78 -10.63 -10.06
C CYS A 84 -74.08 -11.12 -10.72
N ALA A 85 -75.00 -10.20 -11.04
CA ALA A 85 -76.33 -10.50 -11.63
C ALA A 85 -76.34 -10.40 -13.15
N SER A 86 -75.33 -9.81 -13.79
CA SER A 86 -75.28 -9.54 -15.24
C SER A 86 -74.23 -10.41 -15.92
N ASN A 87 -74.59 -11.07 -17.01
CA ASN A 87 -73.65 -11.87 -17.82
C ASN A 87 -72.52 -10.99 -18.41
N LYS A 88 -72.79 -9.73 -18.73
CA LYS A 88 -71.78 -8.80 -19.23
C LYS A 88 -70.76 -8.49 -18.14
N GLU A 89 -71.20 -8.23 -16.93
CA GLU A 89 -70.33 -7.96 -15.76
C GLU A 89 -69.53 -9.21 -15.42
N TYR A 90 -70.12 -10.39 -15.46
CA TYR A 90 -69.43 -11.67 -15.26
C TYR A 90 -68.27 -11.85 -16.24
N GLN A 91 -68.47 -11.64 -17.53
CA GLN A 91 -67.43 -11.79 -18.55
C GLN A 91 -66.31 -10.73 -18.37
N THR A 92 -66.65 -9.51 -18.00
CA THR A 92 -65.66 -8.46 -17.74
C THR A 92 -64.78 -8.80 -16.54
N LEU A 93 -65.41 -9.14 -15.39
CA LEU A 93 -64.70 -9.53 -14.18
C LEU A 93 -63.81 -10.78 -14.40
N LYS A 94 -64.31 -11.76 -15.15
CA LYS A 94 -63.53 -12.96 -15.50
C LYS A 94 -62.28 -12.61 -16.32
N GLY A 95 -62.39 -11.75 -17.31
CA GLY A 95 -61.26 -11.29 -18.11
C GLY A 95 -60.26 -10.49 -17.28
N GLU A 96 -60.73 -9.59 -16.37
CA GLU A 96 -59.86 -8.86 -15.45
C GLU A 96 -59.10 -9.78 -14.50
N ILE A 97 -59.78 -10.80 -13.92
CA ILE A 97 -59.13 -11.77 -13.02
C ILE A 97 -58.05 -12.55 -13.78
N GLN A 98 -58.34 -13.04 -14.97
CA GLN A 98 -57.39 -13.80 -15.76
C GLN A 98 -56.14 -12.95 -16.09
N SER A 99 -56.32 -11.72 -16.54
CA SER A 99 -55.22 -10.80 -16.84
C SER A 99 -54.35 -10.48 -15.60
N GLU A 100 -54.99 -10.31 -14.43
CA GLU A 100 -54.26 -10.06 -13.18
C GLU A 100 -53.52 -11.31 -12.66
N GLU A 101 -54.11 -12.53 -12.85
CA GLU A 101 -53.49 -13.78 -12.51
C GLU A 101 -52.24 -14.02 -13.39
N GLU A 102 -52.31 -13.76 -14.70
CA GLU A 102 -51.18 -13.83 -15.62
C GLU A 102 -50.07 -12.86 -15.19
N ALA A 103 -50.40 -11.60 -14.90
CA ALA A 103 -49.46 -10.60 -14.44
C ALA A 103 -48.84 -10.93 -13.05
N ASN A 104 -49.58 -11.62 -12.18
CA ASN A 104 -49.07 -12.09 -10.91
C ASN A 104 -48.08 -13.25 -11.09
N SER A 105 -48.33 -14.15 -12.04
CA SER A 105 -47.41 -15.24 -12.39
C SER A 105 -46.09 -14.67 -12.89
N GLU A 106 -46.11 -13.71 -13.82
CA GLU A 106 -44.91 -13.04 -14.34
C GLU A 106 -44.14 -12.31 -13.23
N LEU A 107 -44.85 -11.63 -12.31
CA LEU A 107 -44.18 -10.97 -11.17
C LEU A 107 -43.57 -11.98 -10.19
N SER A 108 -44.24 -13.11 -9.95
CA SER A 108 -43.70 -14.21 -9.13
C SER A 108 -42.40 -14.77 -9.71
N ASP A 109 -42.37 -15.01 -11.03
CA ASP A 109 -41.16 -15.47 -11.71
C ASP A 109 -40.03 -14.44 -11.62
N THR A 110 -40.38 -13.14 -11.73
CA THR A 110 -39.41 -12.04 -11.58
C THR A 110 -38.82 -12.01 -10.16
N ILE A 111 -39.64 -12.24 -9.13
CA ILE A 111 -39.19 -12.30 -7.73
C ILE A 111 -38.25 -13.51 -7.51
N LEU A 112 -38.55 -14.66 -8.09
CA LEU A 112 -37.68 -15.83 -8.03
C LEU A 112 -36.32 -15.55 -8.65
N LEU A 113 -36.28 -14.95 -9.83
CA LEU A 113 -35.02 -14.55 -10.47
C LEU A 113 -34.24 -13.52 -9.64
N ALA A 114 -34.94 -12.61 -8.95
CA ALA A 114 -34.28 -11.66 -8.05
C ALA A 114 -33.62 -12.35 -6.85
N TYR A 115 -34.25 -13.36 -6.28
CA TYR A 115 -33.66 -14.16 -5.21
C TYR A 115 -32.48 -15.00 -5.68
N GLU A 116 -32.55 -15.62 -6.86
CA GLU A 116 -31.42 -16.33 -7.46
C GLU A 116 -30.22 -15.38 -7.66
N ALA A 117 -30.48 -14.15 -8.12
CA ALA A 117 -29.43 -13.13 -8.24
C ALA A 117 -28.84 -12.75 -6.87
N ILE A 118 -29.67 -12.63 -5.83
CA ILE A 118 -29.22 -12.37 -4.46
C ILE A 118 -28.30 -13.49 -3.96
N ASP A 119 -28.67 -14.75 -4.17
CA ASP A 119 -27.86 -15.89 -3.77
C ASP A 119 -26.47 -15.88 -4.46
N GLN A 120 -26.43 -15.55 -5.75
CA GLN A 120 -25.17 -15.41 -6.47
C GLN A 120 -24.31 -14.26 -5.89
N GLN A 121 -24.91 -13.12 -5.55
CA GLN A 121 -24.19 -12.02 -4.92
C GLN A 121 -23.72 -12.36 -3.49
N GLN A 122 -24.42 -13.19 -2.76
CA GLN A 122 -24.00 -13.70 -1.45
C GLN A 122 -22.78 -14.61 -1.55
N LEU A 123 -22.70 -15.47 -2.57
CA LEU A 123 -21.51 -16.27 -2.85
C LEU A 123 -20.29 -15.39 -3.11
N LEU A 124 -20.45 -14.37 -3.95
CA LEU A 124 -19.39 -13.39 -4.20
C LEU A 124 -18.99 -12.63 -2.93
N ALA A 125 -19.93 -12.27 -2.07
CA ALA A 125 -19.63 -11.62 -0.78
C ALA A 125 -18.81 -12.54 0.14
N SER A 126 -19.07 -13.85 0.13
CA SER A 126 -18.29 -14.83 0.89
C SER A 126 -16.85 -14.95 0.40
N GLU A 127 -16.63 -14.89 -0.93
CA GLU A 127 -15.29 -14.87 -1.51
C GLU A 127 -14.54 -13.58 -1.15
N LEU A 128 -15.21 -12.43 -1.21
CA LEU A 128 -14.64 -11.15 -0.79
C LEU A 128 -14.34 -11.10 0.70
N GLU A 129 -15.15 -11.74 1.53
CA GLU A 129 -14.90 -11.85 2.98
C GLU A 129 -13.64 -12.67 3.29
N THR A 130 -13.44 -13.77 2.56
CA THR A 130 -12.22 -14.57 2.64
C THR A 130 -11.00 -13.76 2.20
N SER A 131 -11.10 -13.05 1.07
CA SER A 131 -10.03 -12.18 0.57
C SER A 131 -9.68 -11.03 1.52
N ALA A 132 -10.67 -10.43 2.19
CA ALA A 132 -10.45 -9.38 3.18
C ALA A 132 -9.74 -9.94 4.43
N LEU A 133 -10.11 -11.15 4.85
CA LEU A 133 -9.44 -11.83 5.97
C LEU A 133 -7.98 -12.14 5.62
N GLU A 134 -7.72 -12.67 4.43
CA GLU A 134 -6.36 -12.95 3.95
C GLU A 134 -5.51 -11.68 3.89
N ALA A 135 -6.07 -10.60 3.35
CA ALA A 135 -5.37 -9.30 3.29
C ALA A 135 -5.02 -8.77 4.69
N THR A 136 -5.91 -8.97 5.68
CA THR A 136 -5.66 -8.58 7.08
C THR A 136 -4.55 -9.44 7.71
N GLN A 137 -4.57 -10.75 7.48
CA GLN A 137 -3.53 -11.67 7.97
C GLN A 137 -2.16 -11.36 7.34
N ASP A 138 -2.13 -11.05 6.05
CA ASP A 138 -0.92 -10.62 5.34
C ASP A 138 -0.37 -9.31 5.90
N TYR A 139 -1.26 -8.36 6.22
CA TYR A 139 -0.87 -7.12 6.88
C TYR A 139 -0.25 -7.39 8.26
N ASP A 140 -0.89 -8.19 9.11
CA ASP A 140 -0.40 -8.51 10.45
C ASP A 140 0.96 -9.21 10.39
N THR A 141 1.13 -10.14 9.46
CA THR A 141 2.39 -10.85 9.22
C THR A 141 3.49 -9.86 8.78
N THR A 142 3.16 -8.99 7.84
CA THR A 142 4.06 -7.94 7.34
C THR A 142 4.43 -6.97 8.46
N ALA A 143 3.47 -6.57 9.30
CA ALA A 143 3.68 -5.66 10.42
C ALA A 143 4.63 -6.25 11.45
N ALA A 144 4.48 -7.54 11.78
CA ALA A 144 5.40 -8.24 12.69
C ALA A 144 6.83 -8.28 12.13
N GLN A 145 6.98 -8.68 10.87
CA GLN A 145 8.31 -8.77 10.21
C GLN A 145 8.97 -7.39 10.09
N VAL A 146 8.21 -6.36 9.73
CA VAL A 146 8.70 -4.98 9.63
C VAL A 146 9.09 -4.47 11.01
N GLY A 147 8.31 -4.76 12.06
CA GLY A 147 8.62 -4.37 13.44
C GLY A 147 9.93 -4.97 13.94
N GLU A 148 10.16 -6.28 13.73
CA GLU A 148 11.42 -6.94 14.09
C GLU A 148 12.61 -6.36 13.30
N ARG A 149 12.42 -6.16 12.00
CA ARG A 149 13.46 -5.58 11.13
C ARG A 149 13.81 -4.14 11.55
N GLU A 150 12.80 -3.33 11.85
CA GLU A 150 12.99 -1.95 12.30
C GLU A 150 13.73 -1.89 13.64
N ALA A 151 13.39 -2.76 14.58
CA ALA A 151 14.08 -2.88 15.86
C ALA A 151 15.58 -3.25 15.68
N SER A 152 15.85 -4.25 14.85
CA SER A 152 17.25 -4.64 14.51
C SER A 152 18.02 -3.51 13.84
N LEU A 153 17.42 -2.82 12.86
CA LEU A 153 18.05 -1.70 12.15
C LEU A 153 18.32 -0.51 13.08
N LYS A 154 17.48 -0.25 14.08
CA LYS A 154 17.70 0.81 15.08
C LYS A 154 18.88 0.49 16.00
N ILE A 155 19.06 -0.78 16.37
CA ILE A 155 20.22 -1.21 17.13
C ILE A 155 21.50 -1.03 16.32
N ASP A 156 21.50 -1.46 15.04
CA ASP A 156 22.63 -1.27 14.15
C ASP A 156 22.92 0.21 13.91
N LEU A 157 21.89 1.05 13.73
CA LEU A 157 22.04 2.49 13.56
C LEU A 157 22.78 3.11 14.75
N ASN A 158 22.34 2.81 15.97
CA ASN A 158 22.98 3.33 17.19
C ASN A 158 24.44 2.88 17.33
N ARG A 159 24.72 1.61 16.98
CA ARG A 159 26.08 1.08 16.99
C ARG A 159 26.98 1.82 16.00
N ILE A 160 26.53 2.00 14.77
CA ILE A 160 27.29 2.66 13.71
C ILE A 160 27.40 4.17 13.97
N GLU A 161 26.41 4.85 14.55
CA GLU A 161 26.50 6.25 14.97
C GLU A 161 27.53 6.44 16.11
N THR A 162 27.64 5.48 17.01
CA THR A 162 28.68 5.48 18.06
C THR A 162 30.07 5.30 17.43
N GLU A 163 30.21 4.35 16.48
CA GLU A 163 31.44 4.13 15.72
C GLU A 163 31.83 5.41 14.93
N LEU A 164 30.86 6.07 14.28
CA LEU A 164 31.09 7.34 13.60
C LEU A 164 31.68 8.39 14.54
N SER A 165 31.04 8.60 15.69
CA SER A 165 31.51 9.60 16.66
C SER A 165 32.93 9.32 17.18
N SER A 166 33.25 8.05 17.40
CA SER A 166 34.60 7.62 17.79
C SER A 166 35.62 7.91 16.69
N THR A 167 35.30 7.50 15.44
CA THR A 167 36.21 7.69 14.31
C THR A 167 36.38 9.17 13.94
N GLU A 168 35.31 9.97 14.06
CA GLU A 168 35.38 11.44 13.86
C GLU A 168 36.34 12.11 14.88
N SER A 169 36.43 11.61 16.10
CA SER A 169 37.37 12.14 17.11
C SER A 169 38.84 11.91 16.79
N GLU A 170 39.14 10.97 15.88
CA GLU A 170 40.50 10.70 15.42
C GLU A 170 40.96 11.63 14.28
N LEU A 171 40.03 12.43 13.72
CA LEU A 171 40.38 13.41 12.68
C LEU A 171 41.22 14.55 13.25
N PRO A 172 42.26 14.98 12.52
CA PRO A 172 43.01 16.20 12.87
C PRO A 172 42.08 17.42 12.96
N SER A 173 42.26 18.25 13.95
CA SER A 173 41.41 19.44 14.20
C SER A 173 41.24 20.37 12.99
N GLU A 174 42.29 20.43 12.16
CA GLU A 174 42.30 21.23 10.92
C GLU A 174 41.35 20.68 9.83
N PHE A 175 41.02 19.39 9.86
CA PHE A 175 40.15 18.77 8.87
C PHE A 175 38.66 18.76 9.29
N VAL A 176 38.39 18.84 10.59
CA VAL A 176 37.05 18.66 11.16
C VAL A 176 36.03 19.65 10.58
N SER A 177 36.38 20.91 10.42
CA SER A 177 35.45 21.92 9.93
C SER A 177 35.03 21.66 8.50
N GLU A 178 36.00 21.36 7.63
CA GLU A 178 35.73 21.10 6.21
C GLU A 178 35.05 19.78 5.99
N TYR A 179 35.45 18.72 6.71
CA TYR A 179 34.79 17.43 6.71
C TYR A 179 33.30 17.58 7.08
N LYS A 180 32.98 18.23 8.21
CA LYS A 180 31.58 18.42 8.63
C LYS A 180 30.76 19.21 7.60
N ARG A 181 31.35 20.24 7.00
CA ARG A 181 30.70 21.03 5.94
C ARG A 181 30.33 20.15 4.74
N ILE A 182 31.25 19.29 4.29
CA ILE A 182 31.04 18.45 3.10
C ILE A 182 30.09 17.30 3.42
N VAL A 183 30.22 16.65 4.58
CA VAL A 183 29.31 15.57 5.02
C VAL A 183 27.89 16.08 5.17
N THR A 184 27.68 17.26 5.74
CA THR A 184 26.33 17.85 5.86
C THR A 184 25.69 18.08 4.49
N ALA A 185 26.48 18.47 3.49
CA ALA A 185 25.98 18.77 2.15
C ALA A 185 25.76 17.54 1.27
N ARG A 186 26.54 16.45 1.48
CA ARG A 186 26.64 15.32 0.54
C ARG A 186 26.35 13.95 1.18
N GLY A 187 26.27 13.86 2.50
CA GLY A 187 26.04 12.59 3.20
C GLY A 187 27.10 11.52 2.87
N ALA A 188 26.67 10.35 2.45
CA ALA A 188 27.56 9.24 2.13
C ALA A 188 28.51 9.51 0.95
N GLU A 189 28.17 10.44 0.06
CA GLU A 189 29.02 10.84 -1.09
C GLU A 189 30.03 11.93 -0.73
N ALA A 190 30.17 12.25 0.55
CA ALA A 190 31.11 13.28 1.04
C ALA A 190 32.58 12.85 0.87
N LEU A 191 32.85 11.56 0.88
CA LEU A 191 34.19 11.00 0.72
C LEU A 191 34.25 10.14 -0.55
N GLY A 192 35.41 10.07 -1.19
CA GLY A 192 35.62 9.26 -2.40
C GLY A 192 37.02 8.65 -2.43
N GLY A 193 37.08 7.33 -2.57
CA GLY A 193 38.33 6.66 -2.80
C GLY A 193 38.92 7.01 -4.18
N VAL A 194 40.22 7.06 -4.30
CA VAL A 194 40.90 7.31 -5.56
C VAL A 194 41.54 6.01 -6.05
N THR A 195 41.09 5.52 -7.19
CA THR A 195 41.62 4.35 -7.89
C THR A 195 42.00 4.77 -9.31
N ASP A 196 43.21 4.37 -9.77
CA ASP A 196 43.73 4.67 -11.11
C ASP A 196 43.71 6.17 -11.45
N ASN A 197 44.03 7.04 -10.50
CA ASN A 197 43.96 8.49 -10.61
C ASN A 197 42.57 9.02 -10.97
N CYS A 198 41.51 8.28 -10.64
CA CYS A 198 40.10 8.70 -10.83
C CYS A 198 39.39 8.80 -9.48
N CYS A 199 38.51 9.79 -9.36
CA CYS A 199 37.62 9.94 -8.20
C CYS A 199 36.56 8.85 -8.20
N GLY A 200 36.45 8.01 -7.15
CA GLY A 200 35.48 6.93 -7.04
C GLY A 200 34.00 7.35 -7.03
N ASN A 201 33.69 8.64 -6.74
CA ASN A 201 32.32 9.12 -6.78
C ASN A 201 31.87 9.64 -8.14
N CYS A 202 32.72 10.39 -8.87
CA CYS A 202 32.33 11.01 -10.14
C CYS A 202 33.11 10.48 -11.36
N TYR A 203 34.04 9.57 -11.15
CA TYR A 203 34.86 8.88 -12.13
C TYR A 203 35.72 9.82 -13.01
N ARG A 204 35.87 11.10 -12.62
CA ARG A 204 36.75 12.03 -13.30
C ARG A 204 38.18 11.85 -12.86
N GLN A 205 39.10 11.98 -13.82
CA GLN A 205 40.53 11.94 -13.55
C GLN A 205 40.95 13.13 -12.69
N ILE A 206 41.75 12.87 -11.67
CA ILE A 206 42.35 13.87 -10.81
C ILE A 206 43.76 14.25 -11.31
N THR A 207 44.23 15.43 -10.96
CA THR A 207 45.58 15.88 -11.37
C THR A 207 46.67 15.18 -10.60
N ALA A 208 47.84 15.03 -11.22
CA ALA A 208 49.03 14.47 -10.55
C ALA A 208 49.40 15.21 -9.25
N GLN A 209 49.13 16.50 -9.18
CA GLN A 209 49.34 17.27 -7.97
C GLN A 209 48.35 16.89 -6.86
N MET A 210 47.08 16.67 -7.19
CA MET A 210 46.06 16.20 -6.22
C MET A 210 46.42 14.81 -5.71
N THR A 211 46.88 13.91 -6.57
CA THR A 211 47.37 12.57 -6.15
C THR A 211 48.52 12.70 -5.17
N ASN A 212 49.49 13.59 -5.45
CA ASN A 212 50.61 13.82 -4.58
C ASN A 212 50.19 14.43 -3.21
N ASP A 213 49.25 15.39 -3.23
CA ASP A 213 48.73 15.99 -2.01
C ASP A 213 47.99 14.98 -1.13
N ILE A 214 47.23 14.06 -1.73
CA ILE A 214 46.56 12.93 -1.04
C ILE A 214 47.64 12.04 -0.38
N LEU A 215 48.67 11.62 -1.12
CA LEU A 215 49.72 10.75 -0.62
C LEU A 215 50.54 11.36 0.54
N VAL A 216 50.70 12.68 0.54
CA VAL A 216 51.35 13.38 1.66
C VAL A 216 50.39 13.72 2.81
N GLY A 217 49.14 13.22 2.74
CA GLY A 217 48.14 13.35 3.81
C GLY A 217 47.46 14.70 3.93
N LYS A 218 47.46 15.53 2.87
CA LYS A 218 46.73 16.79 2.84
C LYS A 218 45.25 16.51 2.50
N LEU A 219 44.36 17.26 3.16
CA LEU A 219 42.93 17.23 2.80
C LEU A 219 42.77 17.75 1.38
N THR A 220 42.41 16.84 0.48
CA THR A 220 42.21 17.14 -0.95
C THR A 220 40.77 16.92 -1.34
N ILE A 221 40.19 17.89 -2.05
CA ILE A 221 38.80 17.89 -2.47
C ILE A 221 38.74 17.76 -3.98
N CYS A 222 37.88 16.86 -4.47
CA CYS A 222 37.65 16.70 -5.91
C CYS A 222 37.10 17.99 -6.52
N GLY A 223 37.81 18.54 -7.48
CA GLY A 223 37.41 19.80 -8.18
C GLY A 223 36.13 19.67 -9.00
N SER A 224 35.65 18.42 -9.23
CA SER A 224 34.45 18.15 -10.01
C SER A 224 33.20 17.91 -9.14
N CYS A 225 33.29 16.98 -8.18
CA CYS A 225 32.14 16.62 -7.35
C CYS A 225 32.23 17.16 -5.92
N GLY A 226 33.36 17.71 -5.48
CA GLY A 226 33.49 18.28 -4.15
C GLY A 226 33.65 17.25 -3.02
N ALA A 227 33.88 15.96 -3.32
CA ALA A 227 34.15 14.94 -2.32
C ALA A 227 35.58 15.03 -1.77
N ILE A 228 35.77 14.69 -0.50
CA ILE A 228 37.09 14.53 0.11
C ILE A 228 37.70 13.25 -0.45
N LEU A 229 38.91 13.36 -0.98
CA LEU A 229 39.61 12.26 -1.61
C LEU A 229 40.59 11.58 -0.65
N TYR A 230 40.66 10.25 -0.72
CA TYR A 230 41.64 9.42 -0.03
C TYR A 230 42.09 8.28 -0.97
N PRO A 231 43.25 7.66 -0.79
CA PRO A 231 43.67 6.54 -1.64
C PRO A 231 42.87 5.27 -1.28
N ASP A 232 42.39 4.58 -2.31
CA ASP A 232 41.59 3.35 -2.17
C ASP A 232 42.49 2.13 -2.47
N ASP A 233 43.54 1.93 -1.65
CA ASP A 233 44.49 0.81 -1.75
C ASP A 233 44.24 -0.26 -0.67
#